data_1586b2cbd53ae56842bd972c8e8d69ac
#
_entry.id   1586b2cbd53ae56842bd972c8e8d69ac
#
_cell.length_a   1.000
_cell.length_b   1.000
_cell.length_c   1.000
_cell.angle_alpha   90.00
_cell.angle_beta   90.00
_cell.angle_gamma   90.00
#
_symmetry.space_group_name_H-M   'P 1'
#
loop_
_entity.id
_entity.type
_entity.pdbx_description
1 polymer ?
#
loop_
_entity_poly.entity_id
_entity_poly.type
_entity_poly.pdbx_seq_one_letter_code
_entity_poly.pdbx_strand_id
1 'polypeptide(L)'
;KERRYTSEELQQLHQALYEILEQIIRICKKHQIPYFVIGGTAIGALYDQAILPWDDDVDIGMLREDYDRFLQVAPQELGADYFLSTVESDPHSPYYFAKVKKEHTCFIDPLFPQVPMHPGIFVDIFPFDRIPDHPTLRRLQHEAVKFVNCCLMGKEAWLWPHFGTCLVPTPSHRGRIPCLLNRLIDCLLSKRTIYRLMRCLQT
;
A
#
# COMPACT_ATOMS: atom_id res chain seq x y z
N LYS A 1 -14.43 -15.49 13.65
CA LYS A 1 -13.14 -16.20 13.85
C LYS A 1 -12.35 -15.95 12.57
N GLU A 2 -11.24 -15.24 12.67
CA GLU A 2 -10.28 -15.15 11.58
C GLU A 2 -9.79 -16.56 11.24
N ARG A 3 -9.91 -16.94 9.98
CA ARG A 3 -9.37 -18.20 9.48
C ARG A 3 -7.85 -18.01 9.42
N ARG A 4 -7.11 -18.80 10.15
CA ARG A 4 -5.66 -18.85 10.02
C ARG A 4 -5.28 -19.73 8.83
N TYR A 5 -4.26 -19.34 8.10
CA TYR A 5 -3.68 -20.18 7.06
C TYR A 5 -3.17 -21.50 7.63
N THR A 6 -3.34 -22.58 6.89
CA THR A 6 -2.61 -23.82 7.13
C THR A 6 -1.15 -23.66 6.68
N SER A 7 -0.28 -24.57 7.12
CA SER A 7 1.12 -24.53 6.70
C SER A 7 1.28 -24.69 5.18
N GLU A 8 0.41 -25.49 4.56
CA GLU A 8 0.40 -25.67 3.09
C GLU A 8 -0.06 -24.42 2.35
N GLU A 9 -1.12 -23.75 2.86
CA GLU A 9 -1.60 -22.49 2.30
C GLU A 9 -0.54 -21.39 2.41
N LEU A 10 0.15 -21.27 3.55
CA LEU A 10 1.27 -20.32 3.72
C LEU A 10 2.43 -20.63 2.76
N GLN A 11 2.77 -21.89 2.57
CA GLN A 11 3.83 -22.26 1.65
C GLN A 11 3.49 -21.89 0.20
N GLN A 12 2.24 -22.10 -0.22
CA GLN A 12 1.76 -21.69 -1.55
C GLN A 12 1.74 -20.16 -1.69
N LEU A 13 1.34 -19.46 -0.64
CA LEU A 13 1.37 -17.97 -0.59
C LEU A 13 2.80 -17.47 -0.71
N HIS A 14 3.74 -18.00 0.09
CA HIS A 14 5.15 -17.62 0.02
C HIS A 14 5.75 -17.86 -1.38
N GLN A 15 5.39 -18.98 -2.03
CA GLN A 15 5.83 -19.23 -3.40
C GLN A 15 5.36 -18.14 -4.36
N ALA A 16 4.08 -17.73 -4.27
CA ALA A 16 3.54 -16.66 -5.09
C ALA A 16 4.19 -15.30 -4.78
N LEU A 17 4.46 -15.01 -3.50
CA LEU A 17 5.16 -13.78 -3.08
C LEU A 17 6.59 -13.73 -3.63
N TYR A 18 7.33 -14.85 -3.61
CA TYR A 18 8.67 -14.94 -4.22
C TYR A 18 8.63 -14.70 -5.72
N GLU A 19 7.67 -15.27 -6.44
CA GLU A 19 7.52 -15.07 -7.88
C GLU A 19 7.26 -13.58 -8.23
N ILE A 20 6.43 -12.89 -7.45
CA ILE A 20 6.21 -11.45 -7.60
C ILE A 20 7.50 -10.68 -7.30
N LEU A 21 8.16 -11.01 -6.19
CA LEU A 21 9.39 -10.37 -5.76
C LEU A 21 10.51 -10.51 -6.80
N GLU A 22 10.63 -11.68 -7.43
CA GLU A 22 11.60 -11.91 -8.52
C GLU A 22 11.35 -10.96 -9.71
N GLN A 23 10.10 -10.71 -10.09
CA GLN A 23 9.79 -9.76 -11.15
C GLN A 23 10.17 -8.33 -10.76
N ILE A 24 9.87 -7.91 -9.55
CA ILE A 24 10.27 -6.59 -9.04
C ILE A 24 11.79 -6.46 -9.05
N ILE A 25 12.51 -7.45 -8.54
CA ILE A 25 13.98 -7.47 -8.50
C ILE A 25 14.56 -7.43 -9.92
N ARG A 26 14.00 -8.18 -10.86
CA ARG A 26 14.41 -8.18 -12.26
C ARG A 26 14.30 -6.79 -12.87
N ILE A 27 13.18 -6.11 -12.66
CA ILE A 27 12.94 -4.74 -13.14
C ILE A 27 13.93 -3.77 -12.48
N CYS A 28 14.07 -3.83 -11.17
CA CYS A 28 14.98 -2.98 -10.42
C CYS A 28 16.43 -3.14 -10.87
N LYS A 29 16.90 -4.37 -11.08
CA LYS A 29 18.25 -4.65 -11.60
C LYS A 29 18.44 -4.10 -13.02
N LYS A 30 17.48 -4.34 -13.92
CA LYS A 30 17.55 -3.88 -15.31
C LYS A 30 17.66 -2.35 -15.41
N HIS A 31 16.91 -1.64 -14.58
CA HIS A 31 16.82 -0.17 -14.61
C HIS A 31 17.68 0.50 -13.55
N GLN A 32 18.49 -0.24 -12.80
CA GLN A 32 19.36 0.27 -11.73
C GLN A 32 18.57 1.09 -10.69
N ILE A 33 17.42 0.55 -10.25
CA ILE A 33 16.54 1.16 -9.25
C ILE A 33 16.90 0.56 -7.88
N PRO A 34 17.42 1.35 -6.94
CA PRO A 34 17.64 0.90 -5.56
C PRO A 34 16.32 0.59 -4.86
N TYR A 35 16.34 -0.46 -4.06
CA TYR A 35 15.24 -0.86 -3.18
C TYR A 35 15.79 -1.49 -1.91
N PHE A 36 14.95 -1.59 -0.89
CA PHE A 36 15.26 -2.25 0.37
C PHE A 36 14.01 -2.90 0.94
N VAL A 37 14.19 -3.94 1.74
CA VAL A 37 13.08 -4.59 2.46
C VAL A 37 12.79 -3.86 3.77
N ILE A 38 11.52 -3.87 4.19
CA ILE A 38 11.06 -3.20 5.42
C ILE A 38 10.19 -4.13 6.26
N GLY A 39 9.77 -3.68 7.44
CA GLY A 39 8.81 -4.40 8.27
C GLY A 39 9.23 -5.82 8.64
N GLY A 40 8.28 -6.74 8.60
CA GLY A 40 8.46 -8.19 8.81
C GLY A 40 9.41 -8.81 7.80
N THR A 41 9.33 -8.37 6.55
CA THR A 41 10.22 -8.81 5.47
C THR A 41 11.71 -8.57 5.78
N ALA A 42 12.04 -7.39 6.36
CA ALA A 42 13.42 -7.09 6.75
C ALA A 42 13.88 -7.98 7.90
N ILE A 43 13.01 -8.30 8.85
CA ILE A 43 13.31 -9.21 9.96
C ILE A 43 13.56 -10.62 9.41
N GLY A 44 12.68 -11.14 8.55
CA GLY A 44 12.83 -12.45 7.93
C GLY A 44 14.10 -12.56 7.09
N ALA A 45 14.40 -11.53 6.28
CA ALA A 45 15.62 -11.49 5.48
C ALA A 45 16.90 -11.51 6.34
N LEU A 46 16.88 -10.85 7.50
CA LEU A 46 18.05 -10.76 8.38
C LEU A 46 18.27 -12.04 9.20
N TYR A 47 17.23 -12.62 9.76
CA TYR A 47 17.34 -13.72 10.72
C TYR A 47 17.13 -15.10 10.08
N ASP A 48 16.14 -15.22 9.17
CA ASP A 48 15.77 -16.51 8.58
C ASP A 48 16.20 -16.65 7.10
N GLN A 49 16.71 -15.57 6.50
CA GLN A 49 17.03 -15.48 5.07
C GLN A 49 15.85 -15.89 4.17
N ALA A 50 14.64 -15.67 4.66
CA ALA A 50 13.38 -16.04 4.04
C ALA A 50 12.24 -15.13 4.53
N ILE A 51 11.03 -15.29 3.96
CA ILE A 51 9.81 -14.76 4.55
C ILE A 51 9.58 -15.46 5.89
N LEU A 52 9.20 -14.72 6.95
CA LEU A 52 8.92 -15.32 8.25
C LEU A 52 7.83 -16.40 8.11
N PRO A 53 7.95 -17.55 8.81
CA PRO A 53 7.04 -18.70 8.60
C PRO A 53 5.56 -18.44 8.84
N TRP A 54 5.23 -17.33 9.51
CA TRP A 54 3.86 -16.92 9.84
C TRP A 54 3.41 -15.66 9.12
N ASP A 55 4.30 -15.05 8.30
CA ASP A 55 4.04 -13.79 7.59
C ASP A 55 3.29 -14.08 6.28
N ASP A 56 2.38 -13.22 5.90
CA ASP A 56 1.53 -13.38 4.73
C ASP A 56 1.69 -12.26 3.69
N ASP A 57 2.69 -11.38 3.89
CA ASP A 57 3.02 -10.29 3.00
C ASP A 57 4.52 -10.10 2.78
N VAL A 58 4.86 -9.27 1.80
CA VAL A 58 6.23 -8.80 1.53
C VAL A 58 6.20 -7.30 1.27
N ASP A 59 7.04 -6.58 2.03
CA ASP A 59 7.14 -5.14 1.99
C ASP A 59 8.48 -4.66 1.44
N ILE A 60 8.43 -3.81 0.41
CA ILE A 60 9.60 -3.17 -0.20
C ILE A 60 9.51 -1.66 -0.04
N GLY A 61 10.61 -1.03 0.34
CA GLY A 61 10.79 0.41 0.35
C GLY A 61 11.64 0.88 -0.83
N MET A 62 11.27 2.03 -1.39
CA MET A 62 12.08 2.77 -2.36
C MET A 62 12.11 4.24 -1.99
N LEU A 63 13.24 4.93 -2.18
CA LEU A 63 13.24 6.39 -2.11
C LEU A 63 12.30 6.96 -3.17
N ARG A 64 11.70 8.12 -2.91
CA ARG A 64 10.68 8.72 -3.77
C ARG A 64 11.05 8.76 -5.25
N GLU A 65 12.28 9.17 -5.56
CA GLU A 65 12.76 9.27 -6.94
C GLU A 65 12.85 7.89 -7.62
N ASP A 66 13.30 6.88 -6.88
CA ASP A 66 13.39 5.49 -7.35
C ASP A 66 12.01 4.83 -7.47
N TYR A 67 11.12 5.11 -6.54
CA TYR A 67 9.72 4.70 -6.60
C TYR A 67 9.02 5.25 -7.85
N ASP A 68 9.17 6.56 -8.11
CA ASP A 68 8.57 7.19 -9.30
C ASP A 68 9.16 6.61 -10.60
N ARG A 69 10.46 6.31 -10.64
CA ARG A 69 11.10 5.61 -11.78
C ARG A 69 10.54 4.20 -11.95
N PHE A 70 10.38 3.46 -10.85
CA PHE A 70 9.79 2.13 -10.90
C PHE A 70 8.38 2.16 -11.49
N LEU A 71 7.52 3.08 -11.04
CA LEU A 71 6.15 3.22 -11.57
C LEU A 71 6.11 3.56 -13.06
N GLN A 72 7.13 4.23 -13.60
CA GLN A 72 7.21 4.57 -15.03
C GLN A 72 7.60 3.36 -15.89
N VAL A 73 8.50 2.51 -15.41
CA VAL A 73 9.03 1.40 -16.21
C VAL A 73 8.28 0.09 -16.00
N ALA A 74 7.76 -0.16 -14.79
CA ALA A 74 7.14 -1.42 -14.44
C ALA A 74 5.95 -1.83 -15.31
N PRO A 75 5.05 -0.93 -15.75
CA PRO A 75 3.93 -1.30 -16.63
C PRO A 75 4.34 -1.93 -17.97
N GLN A 76 5.53 -1.61 -18.47
CA GLN A 76 6.05 -2.14 -19.74
C GLN A 76 6.91 -3.38 -19.55
N GLU A 77 7.39 -3.60 -18.33
CA GLU A 77 8.30 -4.69 -17.97
C GLU A 77 7.60 -5.87 -17.30
N LEU A 78 6.50 -5.61 -16.61
CA LEU A 78 5.65 -6.66 -16.04
C LEU A 78 4.98 -7.45 -17.16
N GLY A 79 5.05 -8.77 -17.11
CA GLY A 79 4.31 -9.65 -18.03
C GLY A 79 2.80 -9.63 -17.76
N ALA A 80 2.04 -10.28 -18.62
CA ALA A 80 0.58 -10.37 -18.52
C ALA A 80 0.08 -11.07 -17.23
N ASP A 81 0.96 -11.80 -16.56
CA ASP A 81 0.65 -12.52 -15.31
C ASP A 81 0.74 -11.62 -14.06
N TYR A 82 1.05 -10.32 -14.24
CA TYR A 82 1.21 -9.38 -13.14
C TYR A 82 0.52 -8.05 -13.43
N PHE A 83 -0.07 -7.47 -12.39
CA PHE A 83 -0.76 -6.19 -12.43
C PHE A 83 -0.11 -5.19 -11.47
N LEU A 84 0.25 -4.00 -11.96
CA LEU A 84 0.71 -2.89 -11.11
C LEU A 84 -0.51 -2.08 -10.64
N SER A 85 -0.90 -2.27 -9.40
CA SER A 85 -1.97 -1.52 -8.74
C SER A 85 -1.42 -0.21 -8.19
N THR A 86 -1.96 0.89 -8.67
CA THR A 86 -1.68 2.27 -8.25
C THR A 86 -3.00 3.04 -8.13
N VAL A 87 -2.96 4.28 -7.66
CA VAL A 87 -4.15 5.14 -7.61
C VAL A 87 -4.75 5.38 -9.02
N GLU A 88 -3.92 5.31 -10.06
CA GLU A 88 -4.34 5.50 -11.44
C GLU A 88 -4.89 4.21 -12.08
N SER A 89 -4.21 3.09 -11.88
CA SER A 89 -4.55 1.80 -12.52
C SER A 89 -5.63 1.02 -11.77
N ASP A 90 -5.75 1.24 -10.46
CA ASP A 90 -6.74 0.59 -9.58
C ASP A 90 -7.55 1.67 -8.81
N PRO A 91 -8.54 2.29 -9.46
CA PRO A 91 -9.24 3.46 -8.90
C PRO A 91 -9.95 3.21 -7.58
N HIS A 92 -10.26 1.96 -7.27
CA HIS A 92 -10.91 1.57 -6.01
C HIS A 92 -9.92 1.23 -4.90
N SER A 93 -8.63 1.04 -5.19
CA SER A 93 -7.63 0.79 -4.15
C SER A 93 -7.57 1.95 -3.16
N PRO A 94 -7.68 1.72 -1.84
CA PRO A 94 -7.65 2.77 -0.83
C PRO A 94 -6.22 3.20 -0.48
N TYR A 95 -5.22 2.55 -1.06
CA TYR A 95 -3.82 2.73 -0.72
C TYR A 95 -3.15 3.81 -1.58
N TYR A 96 -2.23 4.57 -0.97
CA TYR A 96 -1.43 5.60 -1.65
C TYR A 96 -0.08 5.07 -2.18
N PHE A 97 0.25 3.84 -1.85
CA PHE A 97 1.44 3.14 -2.33
C PHE A 97 1.07 2.10 -3.39
N ALA A 98 2.05 1.65 -4.12
CA ALA A 98 1.84 0.68 -5.18
C ALA A 98 1.88 -0.75 -4.66
N LYS A 99 1.17 -1.64 -5.39
CA LYS A 99 1.24 -3.08 -5.20
C LYS A 99 1.50 -3.75 -6.54
N VAL A 100 2.42 -4.69 -6.60
CA VAL A 100 2.50 -5.61 -7.74
C VAL A 100 1.72 -6.86 -7.38
N LYS A 101 0.66 -7.13 -8.14
CA LYS A 101 -0.27 -8.23 -7.90
C LYS A 101 -0.07 -9.34 -8.92
N LYS A 102 -0.25 -10.59 -8.50
CA LYS A 102 -0.20 -11.75 -9.39
C LYS A 102 -1.59 -12.04 -9.94
N GLU A 103 -1.71 -12.07 -11.28
CA GLU A 103 -2.95 -12.42 -11.96
C GLU A 103 -3.37 -13.87 -11.67
N HIS A 104 -4.63 -14.15 -11.85
CA HIS A 104 -5.22 -15.48 -11.61
C HIS A 104 -5.08 -15.98 -10.16
N THR A 105 -4.81 -15.08 -9.22
CA THR A 105 -4.84 -15.33 -7.78
C THR A 105 -5.88 -14.43 -7.13
N CYS A 106 -6.28 -14.74 -5.89
CA CYS A 106 -7.25 -13.95 -5.17
C CYS A 106 -6.78 -13.74 -3.73
N PHE A 107 -6.63 -12.46 -3.36
CA PHE A 107 -6.45 -12.04 -1.98
C PHE A 107 -7.52 -11.00 -1.66
N ILE A 108 -8.35 -11.30 -0.65
CA ILE A 108 -9.38 -10.37 -0.17
C ILE A 108 -8.81 -9.65 1.04
N ASP A 109 -8.62 -8.33 0.89
CA ASP A 109 -8.11 -7.49 1.97
C ASP A 109 -9.11 -7.48 3.14
N PRO A 110 -8.69 -7.91 4.35
CA PRO A 110 -9.58 -7.95 5.51
C PRO A 110 -10.09 -6.57 5.95
N LEU A 111 -9.34 -5.50 5.65
CA LEU A 111 -9.74 -4.13 5.96
C LEU A 111 -10.80 -3.60 4.98
N PHE A 112 -10.80 -4.12 3.74
CA PHE A 112 -11.64 -3.64 2.66
C PHE A 112 -12.29 -4.79 1.85
N PRO A 113 -12.98 -5.76 2.50
CA PRO A 113 -13.44 -6.99 1.83
C PRO A 113 -14.53 -6.77 0.77
N GLN A 114 -15.18 -5.60 0.73
CA GLN A 114 -16.24 -5.29 -0.24
C GLN A 114 -15.80 -4.27 -1.29
N VAL A 115 -14.58 -3.74 -1.18
CA VAL A 115 -14.06 -2.78 -2.15
C VAL A 115 -13.68 -3.52 -3.44
N PRO A 116 -14.20 -3.12 -4.60
CA PRO A 116 -13.93 -3.79 -5.88
C PRO A 116 -12.56 -3.42 -6.45
N MET A 117 -11.52 -3.47 -5.60
CA MET A 117 -10.14 -3.33 -6.06
C MET A 117 -9.70 -4.58 -6.81
N HIS A 118 -8.69 -4.44 -7.66
CA HIS A 118 -8.11 -5.56 -8.39
C HIS A 118 -7.68 -6.68 -7.40
N PRO A 119 -8.16 -7.92 -7.57
CA PRO A 119 -7.76 -9.03 -6.71
C PRO A 119 -6.31 -9.44 -6.99
N GLY A 120 -5.78 -10.32 -6.20
CA GLY A 120 -4.47 -10.95 -6.42
C GLY A 120 -3.57 -10.88 -5.20
N ILE A 121 -2.76 -11.94 -5.01
CA ILE A 121 -1.64 -11.95 -4.07
C ILE A 121 -0.67 -10.86 -4.50
N PHE A 122 -0.07 -10.13 -3.56
CA PHE A 122 0.66 -8.91 -3.85
C PHE A 122 1.95 -8.77 -3.03
N VAL A 123 2.84 -7.94 -3.55
CA VAL A 123 3.98 -7.35 -2.83
C VAL A 123 3.75 -5.85 -2.75
N ASP A 124 3.90 -5.28 -1.57
CA ASP A 124 3.74 -3.85 -1.30
C ASP A 124 5.03 -3.09 -1.61
N ILE A 125 4.88 -1.93 -2.27
CA ILE A 125 5.99 -1.05 -2.61
C ILE A 125 5.72 0.34 -2.03
N PHE A 126 6.47 0.68 -0.98
CA PHE A 126 6.29 1.91 -0.23
C PHE A 126 7.25 3.00 -0.69
N PRO A 127 6.76 4.20 -1.01
CA PRO A 127 7.60 5.36 -1.22
C PRO A 127 8.15 5.88 0.10
N PHE A 128 9.44 6.16 0.14
CA PHE A 128 10.12 6.80 1.26
C PHE A 128 10.46 8.24 0.90
N ASP A 129 9.82 9.17 1.61
CA ASP A 129 9.89 10.59 1.36
C ASP A 129 10.82 11.30 2.33
N ARG A 130 11.32 12.47 1.91
CA ARG A 130 12.11 13.32 2.79
C ARG A 130 11.22 13.94 3.87
N ILE A 131 11.75 14.01 5.06
CA ILE A 131 11.12 14.70 6.18
C ILE A 131 11.94 15.96 6.53
N PRO A 132 11.27 17.09 6.87
CA PRO A 132 11.98 18.31 7.25
C PRO A 132 12.83 18.12 8.50
N ASP A 133 14.02 18.73 8.52
CA ASP A 133 14.89 18.72 9.69
C ASP A 133 14.31 19.52 10.85
N HIS A 134 13.58 20.61 10.55
CA HIS A 134 12.98 21.45 11.57
C HIS A 134 11.81 20.74 12.28
N PRO A 135 11.84 20.56 13.61
CA PRO A 135 10.86 19.74 14.34
C PRO A 135 9.40 20.15 14.15
N THR A 136 9.14 21.46 14.10
CA THR A 136 7.76 21.98 13.91
C THR A 136 7.24 21.66 12.50
N LEU A 137 8.07 21.83 11.45
CA LEU A 137 7.69 21.51 10.08
C LEU A 137 7.48 20.00 9.91
N ARG A 138 8.35 19.19 10.52
CA ARG A 138 8.19 17.73 10.56
C ARG A 138 6.86 17.31 11.16
N ARG A 139 6.50 17.92 12.30
CA ARG A 139 5.21 17.63 12.95
C ARG A 139 4.04 18.06 12.10
N LEU A 140 4.12 19.24 11.48
CA LEU A 140 3.07 19.76 10.59
C LEU A 140 2.88 18.84 9.38
N GLN A 141 3.97 18.45 8.71
CA GLN A 141 3.93 17.49 7.59
C GLN A 141 3.29 16.16 8.03
N HIS A 142 3.72 15.61 9.18
CA HIS A 142 3.18 14.36 9.70
C HIS A 142 1.65 14.43 9.90
N GLU A 143 1.14 15.48 10.55
CA GLU A 143 -0.31 15.61 10.77
C GLU A 143 -1.07 15.87 9.46
N ALA A 144 -0.50 16.62 8.52
CA ALA A 144 -1.09 16.84 7.20
C ALA A 144 -1.15 15.52 6.39
N VAL A 145 -0.08 14.74 6.36
CA VAL A 145 -0.05 13.42 5.69
C VAL A 145 -1.06 12.47 6.30
N LYS A 146 -1.15 12.40 7.63
CA LYS A 146 -2.16 11.58 8.31
C LYS A 146 -3.58 11.99 7.92
N PHE A 147 -3.86 13.30 7.90
CA PHE A 147 -5.17 13.81 7.53
C PHE A 147 -5.54 13.43 6.08
N VAL A 148 -4.61 13.65 5.14
CA VAL A 148 -4.84 13.35 3.71
C VAL A 148 -4.99 11.84 3.49
N ASN A 149 -4.22 11.01 4.20
CA ASN A 149 -4.37 9.55 4.16
C ASN A 149 -5.73 9.11 4.69
N CYS A 150 -6.21 9.69 5.81
CA CYS A 150 -7.57 9.43 6.30
C CYS A 150 -8.63 9.80 5.26
N CYS A 151 -8.45 10.90 4.53
CA CYS A 151 -9.36 11.30 3.46
C CYS A 151 -9.35 10.29 2.30
N LEU A 152 -8.16 9.79 1.92
CA LEU A 152 -8.01 8.80 0.85
C LEU A 152 -8.70 7.48 1.20
N MET A 153 -8.42 6.94 2.38
CA MET A 153 -9.05 5.72 2.88
C MET A 153 -10.55 5.88 3.08
N GLY A 154 -10.99 7.06 3.54
CA GLY A 154 -12.39 7.39 3.75
C GLY A 154 -13.23 7.42 2.48
N LYS A 155 -12.62 7.63 1.30
CA LYS A 155 -13.32 7.64 0.03
C LYS A 155 -13.95 6.29 -0.34
N GLU A 156 -13.33 5.20 0.06
CA GLU A 156 -13.86 3.85 -0.19
C GLU A 156 -14.74 3.35 0.98
N ALA A 157 -14.64 4.00 2.14
CA ALA A 157 -15.35 3.59 3.37
C ALA A 157 -16.87 3.74 3.30
N TRP A 158 -17.41 4.61 2.44
CA TRP A 158 -18.87 4.79 2.28
C TRP A 158 -19.55 3.62 1.56
N LEU A 159 -18.81 2.80 0.84
CA LEU A 159 -19.29 1.54 0.29
C LEU A 159 -19.60 0.50 1.40
N TRP A 160 -19.31 0.84 2.66
CA TRP A 160 -19.53 -0.04 3.80
C TRP A 160 -20.66 0.42 4.71
N PRO A 161 -21.76 -0.32 4.76
CA PRO A 161 -22.89 0.01 5.64
C PRO A 161 -22.53 -0.08 7.15
N HIS A 162 -21.41 -0.68 7.51
CA HIS A 162 -20.94 -0.83 8.90
C HIS A 162 -19.81 0.13 9.31
N PHE A 163 -19.34 1.00 8.42
CA PHE A 163 -18.27 1.97 8.71
C PHE A 163 -18.79 3.26 9.37
N GLY A 164 -19.90 3.18 10.10
CA GLY A 164 -20.39 4.27 10.95
C GLY A 164 -19.44 4.67 12.07
N THR A 165 -18.34 3.93 12.24
CA THR A 165 -17.22 4.25 13.10
C THR A 165 -15.94 4.12 12.30
N CYS A 166 -15.64 5.10 11.44
CA CYS A 166 -14.37 5.15 10.74
C CYS A 166 -13.24 5.18 11.75
N LEU A 167 -12.63 4.05 11.95
CA LEU A 167 -11.45 3.87 12.72
C LEU A 167 -10.37 3.38 11.76
N VAL A 168 -9.59 4.30 11.22
CA VAL A 168 -8.18 3.99 11.16
C VAL A 168 -7.79 3.67 12.60
N PRO A 169 -7.29 2.48 12.94
CA PRO A 169 -6.83 2.20 14.29
C PRO A 169 -5.58 3.04 14.55
N THR A 170 -5.79 4.29 14.92
CA THR A 170 -4.75 5.08 15.56
C THR A 170 -4.78 4.68 17.03
N PRO A 171 -3.62 4.41 17.67
CA PRO A 171 -3.55 4.06 19.09
C PRO A 171 -4.09 5.14 20.03
N SER A 172 -4.53 6.27 19.53
CA SER A 172 -5.12 7.36 20.28
C SER A 172 -6.54 7.64 19.84
N HIS A 173 -7.49 7.52 20.75
CA HIS A 173 -8.93 7.79 20.61
C HIS A 173 -9.34 9.19 20.13
N ARG A 174 -8.46 9.97 19.50
CA ARG A 174 -8.66 11.40 19.15
C ARG A 174 -8.89 11.69 17.67
N GLY A 175 -9.07 10.70 16.81
CA GLY A 175 -9.15 10.91 15.36
C GLY A 175 -10.50 10.57 14.71
N ARG A 176 -11.63 10.89 15.36
CA ARG A 176 -12.93 10.80 14.69
C ARG A 176 -13.13 12.03 13.81
N ILE A 177 -12.88 11.92 12.51
CA ILE A 177 -13.43 12.90 11.57
C ILE A 177 -14.94 12.63 11.52
N PRO A 178 -15.80 13.63 11.79
CA PRO A 178 -17.24 13.44 11.72
C PRO A 178 -17.65 12.92 10.33
N CYS A 179 -18.57 11.97 10.29
CA CYS A 179 -19.07 11.35 9.03
C CYS A 179 -19.55 12.39 8.00
N LEU A 180 -20.04 13.55 8.46
CA LEU A 180 -20.42 14.69 7.62
C LEU A 180 -19.22 15.35 6.90
N LEU A 181 -18.07 15.45 7.57
CA LEU A 181 -16.87 16.02 6.97
C LEU A 181 -16.29 15.08 5.90
N ASN A 182 -16.31 13.77 6.14
CA ASN A 182 -15.93 12.78 5.13
C ASN A 182 -16.84 12.85 3.90
N ARG A 183 -18.15 12.98 4.07
CA ARG A 183 -19.09 13.17 2.94
C ARG A 183 -18.82 14.46 2.16
N LEU A 184 -18.50 15.55 2.83
CA LEU A 184 -18.13 16.81 2.17
C LEU A 184 -16.82 16.67 1.38
N ILE A 185 -15.80 16.05 1.97
CA ILE A 185 -14.52 15.78 1.30
C ILE A 185 -14.74 14.86 0.10
N ASP A 186 -15.61 13.87 0.24
CA ASP A 186 -15.97 12.92 -0.81
C ASP A 186 -16.66 13.59 -2.00
N CYS A 187 -17.53 14.55 -1.73
CA CYS A 187 -18.21 15.33 -2.78
C CYS A 187 -17.30 16.38 -3.44
N LEU A 188 -16.34 16.96 -2.70
CA LEU A 188 -15.58 18.12 -3.14
C LEU A 188 -14.21 17.75 -3.77
N LEU A 189 -13.59 16.65 -3.34
CA LEU A 189 -12.24 16.28 -3.77
C LEU A 189 -12.23 14.93 -4.48
N SER A 190 -11.74 14.92 -5.71
CA SER A 190 -11.47 13.66 -6.41
C SER A 190 -10.33 12.90 -5.74
N LYS A 191 -10.31 11.56 -5.85
CA LYS A 191 -9.23 10.71 -5.34
C LYS A 191 -7.86 11.13 -5.91
N ARG A 192 -7.82 11.50 -7.20
CA ARG A 192 -6.62 12.05 -7.84
C ARG A 192 -6.14 13.34 -7.21
N THR A 193 -7.06 14.22 -6.80
CA THR A 193 -6.72 15.47 -6.11
C THR A 193 -6.13 15.18 -4.73
N ILE A 194 -6.73 14.28 -3.97
CA ILE A 194 -6.24 13.86 -2.65
C ILE A 194 -4.84 13.24 -2.78
N TYR A 195 -4.63 12.38 -3.78
CA TYR A 195 -3.32 11.78 -4.04
C TYR A 195 -2.26 12.83 -4.43
N ARG A 196 -2.61 13.82 -5.26
CA ARG A 196 -1.70 14.93 -5.60
C ARG A 196 -1.33 15.75 -4.36
N LEU A 197 -2.30 16.03 -3.49
CA LEU A 197 -2.02 16.70 -2.21
C LEU A 197 -1.09 15.87 -1.34
N MET A 198 -1.31 14.55 -1.25
CA MET A 198 -0.41 13.63 -0.55
C MET A 198 1.01 13.76 -1.09
N ARG A 199 1.18 13.67 -2.41
CA ARG A 199 2.50 13.83 -3.04
C ARG A 199 3.15 15.18 -2.75
N CYS A 200 2.41 16.28 -2.84
CA CYS A 200 2.95 17.61 -2.52
C CYS A 200 3.37 17.76 -1.06
N LEU A 201 2.80 17.02 -0.14
CA LEU A 201 3.19 17.04 1.28
C LEU A 201 4.42 16.17 1.57
N GLN A 202 4.72 15.22 0.70
CA GLN A 202 5.77 14.23 0.85
C GLN A 202 7.04 14.57 0.05
N THR A 203 6.97 15.48 -0.90
CA THR A 203 8.11 16.00 -1.68
C THR A 203 8.57 17.35 -1.17
#